data_fbdd2ebbd6d67edfd1be29f4a8d6db7a
#
_entry.id   fbdd2ebbd6d67edfd1be29f4a8d6db7a
#
_cell.length_a   1.000
_cell.length_b   1.000
_cell.length_c   1.000
_cell.angle_alpha   90.00
_cell.angle_beta   90.00
_cell.angle_gamma   90.00
#
_symmetry.space_group_name_H-M   'P 1'
#
loop_
_entity.id
_entity.type
_entity.pdbx_description
1 polymer ?
#
loop_
_entity_poly.entity_id
_entity_poly.type
_entity_poly.pdbx_seq_one_letter_code
_entity_poly.pdbx_strand_id
1 'polypeptide(L)'
;MPPRTAITERPVERATERAMVTRTRNGHALDLPLGTRMLLNIAGTKENLSSELVGLQHFEYLILKMPLVPGIRARLLNGEMVTLRYIAGGTIFGFKSQVLNHIVKPGFLLFVDYPDAMEQVDLRQHRRVNCLLPAAVHGRHGVYKCILLDLSEGGCKVSLELQRDDPIRETAVDDMLVLQCGFFAAEGAAQTTLSCLVKSISMDGNRMQLGLKFADLNTDTQLELSSYLDNVSCLI
;
A
#
# COMPACT_ATOMS: atom_id res chain seq x y z
N MET A 1 -25.72 -44.84 -16.21
CA MET A 1 -25.06 -43.97 -15.21
C MET A 1 -23.58 -43.91 -15.56
N PRO A 2 -23.08 -42.77 -16.05
CA PRO A 2 -21.61 -42.58 -16.22
C PRO A 2 -20.99 -42.08 -14.90
N PRO A 3 -19.73 -42.38 -14.62
CA PRO A 3 -19.08 -42.03 -13.37
C PRO A 3 -18.74 -40.52 -13.31
N ARG A 4 -18.93 -39.93 -12.12
CA ARG A 4 -18.57 -38.56 -11.80
C ARG A 4 -17.04 -38.42 -11.76
N THR A 5 -16.51 -37.61 -12.62
CA THR A 5 -15.10 -37.18 -12.61
C THR A 5 -14.88 -36.26 -11.41
N ALA A 6 -14.05 -36.67 -10.48
CA ALA A 6 -13.61 -35.85 -9.36
C ALA A 6 -12.69 -34.74 -9.89
N ILE A 7 -13.08 -33.50 -9.68
CA ILE A 7 -12.24 -32.33 -9.92
C ILE A 7 -11.25 -32.25 -8.74
N THR A 8 -10.02 -32.62 -9.00
CA THR A 8 -8.91 -32.45 -8.06
C THR A 8 -8.52 -30.98 -8.04
N GLU A 9 -8.95 -30.26 -7.02
CA GLU A 9 -8.47 -28.91 -6.73
C GLU A 9 -6.96 -28.99 -6.43
N ARG A 10 -6.15 -28.37 -7.27
CA ARG A 10 -4.73 -28.14 -6.97
C ARG A 10 -4.64 -27.11 -5.85
N PRO A 11 -3.87 -27.38 -4.79
CA PRO A 11 -3.62 -26.36 -3.78
C PRO A 11 -2.85 -25.21 -4.44
N VAL A 12 -3.41 -23.99 -4.32
CA VAL A 12 -2.70 -22.76 -4.64
C VAL A 12 -1.54 -22.65 -3.66
N GLU A 13 -0.33 -22.93 -4.10
CA GLU A 13 0.89 -22.62 -3.38
C GLU A 13 0.91 -21.11 -3.14
N ARG A 14 0.55 -20.70 -1.93
CA ARG A 14 0.86 -19.36 -1.43
C ARG A 14 2.38 -19.27 -1.36
N ALA A 15 2.98 -18.51 -2.27
CA ALA A 15 4.37 -18.11 -2.16
C ALA A 15 4.57 -17.56 -0.74
N THR A 16 5.40 -18.26 0.03
CA THR A 16 5.77 -17.86 1.39
C THR A 16 6.69 -16.65 1.22
N GLU A 17 6.13 -15.44 1.26
CA GLU A 17 6.90 -14.20 1.31
C GLU A 17 7.84 -14.29 2.51
N ARG A 18 9.14 -14.32 2.24
CA ARG A 18 10.16 -14.34 3.29
C ARG A 18 10.17 -12.95 3.95
N ALA A 19 9.67 -12.88 5.17
CA ALA A 19 9.83 -11.70 6.00
C ALA A 19 11.32 -11.44 6.23
N MET A 20 11.77 -10.22 5.91
CA MET A 20 13.11 -9.77 6.23
C MET A 20 13.12 -9.20 7.65
N VAL A 21 14.02 -9.67 8.50
CA VAL A 21 14.12 -9.22 9.90
C VAL A 21 15.32 -8.29 10.04
N THR A 22 15.06 -7.06 10.44
CA THR A 22 16.10 -6.06 10.74
C THR A 22 16.18 -5.84 12.25
N ARG A 23 17.37 -5.99 12.83
CA ARG A 23 17.61 -5.69 14.26
C ARG A 23 17.78 -4.19 14.45
N THR A 24 16.95 -3.59 15.30
CA THR A 24 16.90 -2.14 15.53
C THR A 24 17.86 -1.67 16.61
N ARG A 25 18.10 -2.44 17.67
CA ARG A 25 19.01 -2.06 18.77
C ARG A 25 20.49 -1.98 18.40
N ASN A 26 20.87 -2.48 17.23
CA ASN A 26 22.28 -2.40 16.75
C ASN A 26 22.58 -1.11 15.97
N GLY A 27 21.91 0.00 16.27
CA GLY A 27 22.18 1.31 15.69
C GLY A 27 21.31 1.72 14.50
N HIS A 28 20.32 0.91 14.12
CA HIS A 28 19.35 1.28 13.11
C HIS A 28 18.13 1.97 13.76
N ALA A 29 18.08 3.29 13.68
CA ALA A 29 16.91 4.04 14.11
C ALA A 29 15.70 3.70 13.23
N LEU A 30 14.51 3.60 13.87
CA LEU A 30 13.26 3.50 13.13
C LEU A 30 12.98 4.83 12.44
N ASP A 31 12.85 4.82 11.14
CA ASP A 31 12.32 5.96 10.37
C ASP A 31 10.79 5.89 10.38
N LEU A 32 10.21 6.49 11.41
CA LEU A 32 8.76 6.51 11.66
C LEU A 32 8.26 7.94 11.74
N PRO A 33 7.66 8.46 10.67
CA PRO A 33 7.03 9.77 10.69
C PRO A 33 5.93 9.87 11.75
N LEU A 34 5.87 11.00 12.46
CA LEU A 34 4.76 11.29 13.38
C LEU A 34 3.44 11.26 12.61
N GLY A 35 2.38 10.78 13.24
CA GLY A 35 1.09 10.58 12.61
C GLY A 35 0.97 9.24 11.87
N THR A 36 2.02 8.40 11.84
CA THR A 36 1.93 7.07 11.24
C THR A 36 0.82 6.25 11.91
N ARG A 37 -0.15 5.82 11.11
CA ARG A 37 -1.22 4.94 11.58
C ARG A 37 -0.69 3.53 11.78
N MET A 38 -1.01 2.95 12.92
CA MET A 38 -0.57 1.61 13.32
C MET A 38 -1.75 0.74 13.72
N LEU A 39 -1.63 -0.53 13.45
CA LEU A 39 -2.48 -1.57 14.02
C LEU A 39 -1.77 -2.16 15.23
N LEU A 40 -2.41 -2.06 16.39
CA LEU A 40 -1.97 -2.62 17.66
C LEU A 40 -2.75 -3.89 17.95
N ASN A 41 -2.04 -4.98 18.19
CA ASN A 41 -2.61 -6.25 18.63
C ASN A 41 -2.02 -6.61 19.99
N ILE A 42 -2.89 -6.89 20.98
CA ILE A 42 -2.48 -7.33 22.30
C ILE A 42 -2.24 -8.84 22.26
N ALA A 43 -1.17 -9.30 22.86
CA ALA A 43 -0.83 -10.72 22.90
C ALA A 43 -2.02 -11.58 23.39
N GLY A 44 -2.23 -12.72 22.71
CA GLY A 44 -3.36 -13.62 23.04
C GLY A 44 -4.73 -13.17 22.50
N THR A 45 -4.84 -12.02 21.84
CA THR A 45 -6.09 -11.56 21.20
C THR A 45 -6.00 -11.59 19.69
N LYS A 46 -7.17 -11.68 19.01
CA LYS A 46 -7.26 -11.55 17.54
C LYS A 46 -7.67 -10.16 17.09
N GLU A 47 -7.91 -9.24 18.03
CA GLU A 47 -8.33 -7.89 17.71
C GLU A 47 -7.16 -7.05 17.19
N ASN A 48 -7.39 -6.31 16.11
CA ASN A 48 -6.49 -5.26 15.63
C ASN A 48 -7.10 -3.91 16.02
N LEU A 49 -6.43 -3.18 16.88
CA LEU A 49 -6.85 -1.89 17.38
C LEU A 49 -6.12 -0.79 16.61
N SER A 50 -6.85 0.24 16.19
CA SER A 50 -6.24 1.38 15.51
C SER A 50 -5.52 2.28 16.51
N SER A 51 -4.30 2.67 16.17
CA SER A 51 -3.44 3.57 16.93
C SER A 51 -2.69 4.50 15.98
N GLU A 52 -1.96 5.46 16.52
CA GLU A 52 -1.18 6.43 15.77
C GLU A 52 0.08 6.82 16.55
N LEU A 53 1.22 6.92 15.87
CA LEU A 53 2.45 7.39 16.49
C LEU A 53 2.38 8.88 16.78
N VAL A 54 2.57 9.26 18.02
CA VAL A 54 2.55 10.65 18.49
C VAL A 54 3.95 11.18 18.76
N GLY A 55 4.86 10.30 19.17
CA GLY A 55 6.24 10.65 19.48
C GLY A 55 7.10 9.42 19.65
N LEU A 56 8.40 9.65 19.68
CA LEU A 56 9.37 8.59 19.96
C LEU A 56 10.65 9.17 20.55
N GLN A 57 11.29 8.40 21.42
CA GLN A 57 12.66 8.57 21.82
C GLN A 57 13.45 7.39 21.28
N HIS A 58 14.40 7.65 20.38
CA HIS A 58 15.16 6.59 19.74
C HIS A 58 15.84 5.69 20.79
N PHE A 59 15.70 4.39 20.59
CA PHE A 59 16.27 3.32 21.41
C PHE A 59 15.71 3.22 22.85
N GLU A 60 14.74 4.04 23.22
CA GLU A 60 14.13 4.04 24.53
C GLU A 60 12.64 3.64 24.47
N TYR A 61 11.78 4.45 23.80
CA TYR A 61 10.34 4.18 23.76
C TYR A 61 9.65 4.84 22.57
N LEU A 62 8.43 4.35 22.29
CA LEU A 62 7.48 4.95 21.37
C LEU A 62 6.26 5.44 22.15
N ILE A 63 5.67 6.56 21.70
CA ILE A 63 4.42 7.12 22.25
C ILE A 63 3.33 6.99 21.20
N LEU A 64 2.26 6.31 21.55
CA LEU A 64 1.13 6.03 20.68
C LEU A 64 -0.15 6.67 21.24
N LYS A 65 -1.08 7.01 20.38
CA LYS A 65 -2.46 7.26 20.82
C LYS A 65 -3.06 5.96 21.33
N MET A 66 -3.59 5.97 22.56
CA MET A 66 -4.30 4.80 23.09
C MET A 66 -5.58 4.57 22.29
N PRO A 67 -5.86 3.32 21.85
CA PRO A 67 -7.12 2.99 21.20
C PRO A 67 -8.32 3.31 22.09
N LEU A 68 -9.34 3.95 21.53
CA LEU A 68 -10.54 4.37 22.30
C LEU A 68 -11.61 3.26 22.24
N VAL A 69 -11.33 2.13 22.91
CA VAL A 69 -12.30 1.04 23.06
C VAL A 69 -12.59 0.78 24.53
N PRO A 70 -13.81 0.34 24.89
CA PRO A 70 -14.17 0.05 26.28
C PRO A 70 -13.22 -0.97 26.91
N GLY A 71 -12.79 -0.72 28.15
CA GLY A 71 -11.93 -1.62 28.91
C GLY A 71 -10.48 -1.71 28.47
N ILE A 72 -10.03 -0.92 27.49
CA ILE A 72 -8.67 -1.02 26.93
C ILE A 72 -7.57 -0.86 27.98
N ARG A 73 -7.78 0.02 28.98
CA ARG A 73 -6.78 0.25 30.04
C ARG A 73 -6.51 -0.98 30.90
N ALA A 74 -7.54 -1.78 31.14
CA ALA A 74 -7.38 -3.04 31.87
C ALA A 74 -6.66 -4.13 31.06
N ARG A 75 -6.55 -3.95 29.76
CA ARG A 75 -5.90 -4.88 28.82
C ARG A 75 -4.48 -4.44 28.43
N LEU A 76 -4.18 -3.15 28.53
CA LEU A 76 -2.86 -2.57 28.24
C LEU A 76 -2.15 -2.24 29.57
N LEU A 77 -1.92 -3.26 30.37
CA LEU A 77 -1.19 -3.10 31.61
C LEU A 77 0.32 -3.02 31.34
N ASN A 78 1.04 -2.44 32.30
CA ASN A 78 2.50 -2.40 32.26
C ASN A 78 3.06 -3.82 32.20
N GLY A 79 3.97 -4.06 31.26
CA GLY A 79 4.54 -5.38 31.00
C GLY A 79 3.81 -6.20 29.95
N GLU A 80 2.61 -5.77 29.50
CA GLU A 80 1.85 -6.49 28.47
C GLU A 80 2.56 -6.42 27.10
N MET A 81 2.61 -7.55 26.42
CA MET A 81 3.19 -7.65 25.09
C MET A 81 2.20 -7.22 24.01
N VAL A 82 2.64 -6.37 23.13
CA VAL A 82 1.86 -5.89 21.98
C VAL A 82 2.62 -6.12 20.68
N THR A 83 1.87 -6.36 19.61
CA THR A 83 2.42 -6.36 18.25
C THR A 83 1.90 -5.12 17.53
N LEU A 84 2.82 -4.35 16.98
CA LEU A 84 2.52 -3.15 16.20
C LEU A 84 2.83 -3.41 14.73
N ARG A 85 1.92 -2.98 13.84
CA ARG A 85 2.09 -3.06 12.39
C ARG A 85 1.70 -1.76 11.74
N TYR A 86 2.46 -1.35 10.73
CA TYR A 86 2.15 -0.20 9.88
C TYR A 86 2.55 -0.48 8.44
N ILE A 87 2.06 0.36 7.53
CA ILE A 87 2.38 0.26 6.10
C ILE A 87 3.06 1.56 5.69
N ALA A 88 4.24 1.44 5.11
CA ALA A 88 4.97 2.54 4.50
C ALA A 88 5.55 2.11 3.15
N GLY A 89 5.41 2.95 2.12
CA GLY A 89 5.96 2.67 0.79
C GLY A 89 5.45 1.40 0.10
N GLY A 90 4.40 0.74 0.65
CA GLY A 90 3.88 -0.55 0.15
C GLY A 90 4.52 -1.78 0.79
N THR A 91 5.28 -1.58 1.84
CA THR A 91 5.84 -2.61 2.71
C THR A 91 5.08 -2.60 4.04
N ILE A 92 4.72 -3.79 4.53
CA ILE A 92 4.24 -3.96 5.90
C ILE A 92 5.45 -4.06 6.80
N PHE A 93 5.47 -3.23 7.82
CA PHE A 93 6.41 -3.33 8.92
C PHE A 93 5.68 -3.83 10.16
N GLY A 94 6.32 -4.74 10.89
CA GLY A 94 5.79 -5.29 12.12
C GLY A 94 6.87 -5.47 13.18
N PHE A 95 6.53 -5.20 14.44
CA PHE A 95 7.42 -5.45 15.56
C PHE A 95 6.64 -5.77 16.82
N LYS A 96 7.29 -6.48 17.72
CA LYS A 96 6.81 -6.74 19.07
C LYS A 96 7.41 -5.72 20.02
N SER A 97 6.61 -5.30 20.99
CA SER A 97 7.02 -4.35 22.02
C SER A 97 6.29 -4.64 23.32
N GLN A 98 6.74 -4.05 24.41
CA GLN A 98 6.13 -4.18 25.72
C GLN A 98 5.51 -2.85 26.14
N VAL A 99 4.33 -2.88 26.75
CA VAL A 99 3.72 -1.70 27.36
C VAL A 99 4.55 -1.26 28.56
N LEU A 100 5.05 -0.02 28.51
CA LEU A 100 5.78 0.59 29.62
C LEU A 100 4.84 1.32 30.58
N ASN A 101 3.92 2.09 30.04
CA ASN A 101 2.99 2.89 30.81
C ASN A 101 1.86 3.44 29.93
N HIS A 102 0.83 3.99 30.55
CA HIS A 102 -0.15 4.80 29.86
C HIS A 102 -0.56 6.01 30.70
N ILE A 103 -0.93 7.11 30.04
CA ILE A 103 -1.45 8.30 30.67
C ILE A 103 -2.80 8.66 30.06
N VAL A 104 -3.65 9.33 30.87
CA VAL A 104 -5.01 9.74 30.48
C VAL A 104 -5.16 11.26 30.38
N LYS A 105 -4.25 12.00 30.96
CA LYS A 105 -4.21 13.47 30.94
C LYS A 105 -2.78 13.92 30.58
N PRO A 106 -2.61 14.90 29.70
CA PRO A 106 -3.63 15.70 29.01
C PRO A 106 -4.35 14.96 27.88
N GLY A 107 -3.91 13.77 27.47
CA GLY A 107 -4.49 12.92 26.42
C GLY A 107 -4.31 11.46 26.74
N PHE A 108 -5.02 10.59 26.01
CA PHE A 108 -4.88 9.14 26.13
C PHE A 108 -3.67 8.67 25.34
N LEU A 109 -2.53 8.47 26.03
CA LEU A 109 -1.28 8.05 25.43
C LEU A 109 -0.82 6.71 26.02
N LEU A 110 -0.22 5.90 25.16
CA LEU A 110 0.39 4.60 25.48
C LEU A 110 1.88 4.68 25.20
N PHE A 111 2.69 4.35 26.19
CA PHE A 111 4.15 4.23 26.06
C PHE A 111 4.51 2.77 25.89
N VAL A 112 5.24 2.45 24.83
CA VAL A 112 5.72 1.11 24.57
C VAL A 112 7.23 1.12 24.38
N ASP A 113 7.90 0.06 24.75
CA ASP A 113 9.34 -0.08 24.63
C ASP A 113 9.79 0.04 23.18
N TYR A 114 11.04 0.47 22.97
CA TYR A 114 11.62 0.50 21.64
C TYR A 114 11.88 -0.94 21.16
N PRO A 115 11.44 -1.34 19.95
CA PRO A 115 11.55 -2.73 19.54
C PRO A 115 13.01 -3.16 19.32
N ASP A 116 13.33 -4.40 19.67
CA ASP A 116 14.64 -5.01 19.40
C ASP A 116 14.84 -5.37 17.93
N ALA A 117 13.76 -5.72 17.25
CA ALA A 117 13.76 -6.13 15.85
C ALA A 117 12.46 -5.74 15.17
N MET A 118 12.56 -5.48 13.88
CA MET A 118 11.45 -5.18 13.00
C MET A 118 11.42 -6.19 11.85
N GLU A 119 10.23 -6.74 11.61
CA GLU A 119 9.94 -7.58 10.46
C GLU A 119 9.38 -6.70 9.35
N GLN A 120 9.78 -6.95 8.11
CA GLN A 120 9.24 -6.28 6.95
C GLN A 120 8.81 -7.30 5.90
N VAL A 121 7.67 -7.04 5.28
CA VAL A 121 7.11 -7.85 4.20
C VAL A 121 6.66 -6.93 3.09
N ASP A 122 7.28 -7.06 1.94
CA ASP A 122 6.87 -6.30 0.78
C ASP A 122 5.55 -6.84 0.23
N LEU A 123 4.55 -5.98 0.18
CA LEU A 123 3.25 -6.30 -0.40
C LEU A 123 3.27 -6.26 -1.93
N ARG A 124 4.32 -5.66 -2.50
CA ARG A 124 4.40 -5.37 -3.92
C ARG A 124 5.50 -6.20 -4.56
N GLN A 125 5.16 -6.87 -5.63
CA GLN A 125 6.13 -7.59 -6.46
C GLN A 125 7.03 -6.64 -7.26
N HIS A 126 6.52 -5.43 -7.59
CA HIS A 126 7.22 -4.43 -8.39
C HIS A 126 7.29 -3.10 -7.66
N ARG A 127 8.47 -2.48 -7.66
CA ARG A 127 8.67 -1.12 -7.15
C ARG A 127 7.81 -0.14 -7.94
N ARG A 128 7.22 0.85 -7.26
CA ARG A 128 6.49 1.95 -7.89
C ARG A 128 7.31 3.22 -7.87
N VAL A 129 7.26 3.93 -8.97
CA VAL A 129 7.90 5.23 -9.13
C VAL A 129 6.80 6.28 -9.26
N ASN A 130 6.88 7.33 -8.44
CA ASN A 130 5.98 8.47 -8.58
C ASN A 130 6.32 9.22 -9.88
N CYS A 131 5.30 9.58 -10.63
CA CYS A 131 5.43 10.34 -11.86
C CYS A 131 4.22 11.25 -12.04
N LEU A 132 4.32 12.22 -12.94
CA LEU A 132 3.20 13.09 -13.31
C LEU A 132 3.17 13.17 -14.84
N LEU A 133 2.68 12.09 -15.47
CA LEU A 133 2.62 11.99 -16.91
C LEU A 133 1.19 12.21 -17.43
N PRO A 134 1.01 13.06 -18.45
CA PRO A 134 -0.26 13.14 -19.14
C PRO A 134 -0.61 11.79 -19.79
N ALA A 135 -1.87 11.38 -19.65
CA ALA A 135 -2.37 10.13 -20.18
C ALA A 135 -3.86 10.26 -20.53
N ALA A 136 -4.40 9.24 -21.16
CA ALA A 136 -5.83 9.13 -21.41
C ALA A 136 -6.31 7.71 -21.08
N VAL A 137 -7.48 7.63 -20.48
CA VAL A 137 -8.16 6.35 -20.22
C VAL A 137 -9.34 6.24 -21.17
N HIS A 138 -9.39 5.14 -21.91
CA HIS A 138 -10.48 4.79 -22.79
C HIS A 138 -11.39 3.81 -22.04
N GLY A 139 -12.58 4.26 -21.71
CA GLY A 139 -13.65 3.46 -21.12
C GLY A 139 -14.77 3.14 -22.11
N ARG A 140 -15.80 2.46 -21.65
CA ARG A 140 -16.96 2.09 -22.48
C ARG A 140 -17.70 3.29 -23.09
N HIS A 141 -17.58 4.46 -22.46
CA HIS A 141 -18.36 5.65 -22.77
C HIS A 141 -17.53 6.81 -23.32
N GLY A 142 -16.25 6.61 -23.58
CA GLY A 142 -15.41 7.65 -24.15
C GLY A 142 -13.95 7.63 -23.68
N VAL A 143 -13.28 8.70 -24.03
CA VAL A 143 -11.86 8.94 -23.72
C VAL A 143 -11.77 10.06 -22.69
N TYR A 144 -11.08 9.81 -21.60
CA TYR A 144 -10.93 10.72 -20.47
C TYR A 144 -9.46 11.07 -20.25
N LYS A 145 -9.15 12.35 -20.30
CA LYS A 145 -7.80 12.83 -19.97
C LYS A 145 -7.52 12.58 -18.49
N CYS A 146 -6.33 12.10 -18.19
CA CYS A 146 -5.90 11.82 -16.82
C CYS A 146 -4.44 12.14 -16.61
N ILE A 147 -4.01 12.15 -15.36
CA ILE A 147 -2.61 12.21 -14.94
C ILE A 147 -2.24 10.88 -14.33
N LEU A 148 -1.17 10.29 -14.81
CA LEU A 148 -0.55 9.11 -14.25
C LEU A 148 0.27 9.53 -13.03
N LEU A 149 -0.07 9.01 -11.84
CA LEU A 149 0.50 9.43 -10.56
C LEU A 149 1.64 8.55 -10.09
N ASP A 150 1.52 7.25 -10.32
CA ASP A 150 2.57 6.27 -10.06
C ASP A 150 2.59 5.19 -11.14
N LEU A 151 3.74 4.58 -11.33
CA LEU A 151 3.98 3.56 -12.35
C LEU A 151 4.87 2.46 -11.80
N SER A 152 4.60 1.22 -12.18
CA SER A 152 5.41 0.03 -11.91
C SER A 152 5.31 -0.95 -13.07
N GLU A 153 6.12 -1.99 -13.10
CA GLU A 153 6.02 -3.02 -14.15
C GLU A 153 4.65 -3.72 -14.18
N GLY A 154 3.96 -3.82 -13.05
CA GLY A 154 2.66 -4.52 -12.95
C GLY A 154 1.43 -3.64 -13.07
N GLY A 155 1.58 -2.30 -13.11
CA GLY A 155 0.42 -1.41 -13.14
C GLY A 155 0.75 0.03 -12.77
N CYS A 156 -0.29 0.85 -12.71
CA CYS A 156 -0.17 2.27 -12.44
C CYS A 156 -1.35 2.82 -11.65
N LYS A 157 -1.23 4.05 -11.22
CA LYS A 157 -2.31 4.83 -10.63
C LYS A 157 -2.56 6.07 -11.47
N VAL A 158 -3.79 6.31 -11.83
CA VAL A 158 -4.21 7.50 -12.59
C VAL A 158 -5.20 8.34 -11.80
N SER A 159 -5.22 9.65 -12.09
CA SER A 159 -6.16 10.60 -11.53
C SER A 159 -6.90 11.33 -12.64
N LEU A 160 -8.23 11.34 -12.57
CA LEU A 160 -9.13 12.01 -13.49
C LEU A 160 -9.89 13.11 -12.76
N GLU A 161 -10.07 14.24 -13.40
CA GLU A 161 -11.05 15.24 -12.96
C GLU A 161 -12.35 15.04 -13.74
N LEU A 162 -13.44 14.80 -13.01
CA LEU A 162 -14.73 14.41 -13.58
C LEU A 162 -15.79 15.47 -13.32
N GLN A 163 -16.69 15.61 -14.28
CA GLN A 163 -17.96 16.28 -14.07
C GLN A 163 -18.97 15.35 -13.35
N ARG A 164 -20.06 15.94 -12.88
CA ARG A 164 -21.04 15.22 -12.06
C ARG A 164 -21.66 14.02 -12.78
N ASP A 165 -21.85 14.14 -14.09
CA ASP A 165 -22.58 13.16 -14.89
C ASP A 165 -21.66 12.36 -15.84
N ASP A 166 -20.34 12.39 -15.59
CA ASP A 166 -19.40 11.63 -16.41
C ASP A 166 -19.63 10.12 -16.28
N PRO A 167 -19.93 9.41 -17.39
CA PRO A 167 -20.24 7.99 -17.36
C PRO A 167 -19.13 7.09 -16.82
N ILE A 168 -17.87 7.55 -16.84
CA ILE A 168 -16.74 6.80 -16.26
C ILE A 168 -16.89 6.59 -14.74
N ARG A 169 -17.78 7.34 -14.07
CA ARG A 169 -18.10 7.14 -12.65
C ARG A 169 -18.75 5.77 -12.37
N GLU A 170 -19.33 5.15 -13.39
CA GLU A 170 -19.93 3.82 -13.32
C GLU A 170 -18.89 2.69 -13.40
N THR A 171 -17.61 3.03 -13.62
CA THR A 171 -16.53 2.05 -13.64
C THR A 171 -16.47 1.28 -12.33
N ALA A 172 -16.38 -0.04 -12.43
CA ALA A 172 -16.28 -0.95 -11.30
C ALA A 172 -14.88 -1.58 -11.20
N VAL A 173 -14.60 -2.14 -10.04
CA VAL A 173 -13.42 -3.00 -9.88
C VAL A 173 -13.54 -4.20 -10.80
N ASP A 174 -12.43 -4.60 -11.41
CA ASP A 174 -12.31 -5.64 -12.44
C ASP A 174 -12.84 -5.27 -13.82
N ASP A 175 -13.27 -4.03 -14.05
CA ASP A 175 -13.53 -3.54 -15.41
C ASP A 175 -12.22 -3.42 -16.20
N MET A 176 -12.32 -3.70 -17.51
CA MET A 176 -11.22 -3.50 -18.46
C MET A 176 -11.27 -2.08 -19.04
N LEU A 177 -10.14 -1.40 -18.96
CA LEU A 177 -9.92 -0.09 -19.56
C LEU A 177 -8.66 -0.13 -20.42
N VAL A 178 -8.52 0.83 -21.32
CA VAL A 178 -7.30 1.01 -22.12
C VAL A 178 -6.66 2.32 -21.71
N LEU A 179 -5.42 2.24 -21.25
CA LEU A 179 -4.59 3.38 -20.92
C LEU A 179 -3.71 3.75 -22.12
N GLN A 180 -3.72 5.01 -22.50
CA GLN A 180 -2.85 5.58 -23.52
C GLN A 180 -1.92 6.59 -22.86
N CYS A 181 -0.61 6.38 -22.96
CA CYS A 181 0.41 7.27 -22.37
C CYS A 181 1.70 7.23 -23.20
N GLY A 182 2.53 8.26 -23.03
CA GLY A 182 3.89 8.29 -23.57
C GLY A 182 4.89 8.24 -22.42
N PHE A 183 5.78 7.27 -22.43
CA PHE A 183 6.81 7.15 -21.39
C PHE A 183 8.01 8.06 -21.65
N PHE A 184 8.26 8.46 -22.88
CA PHE A 184 9.35 9.34 -23.24
C PHE A 184 8.78 10.64 -23.85
N ALA A 185 9.17 11.77 -23.27
CA ALA A 185 8.72 13.10 -23.68
C ALA A 185 9.40 13.63 -24.97
N ALA A 186 9.77 12.77 -25.91
CA ALA A 186 10.27 13.24 -27.21
C ALA A 186 9.10 13.67 -28.10
N GLU A 187 9.16 14.87 -28.67
CA GLU A 187 8.19 15.29 -29.67
C GLU A 187 8.12 14.27 -30.80
N GLY A 188 6.96 13.63 -30.97
CA GLY A 188 6.76 12.57 -31.96
C GLY A 188 6.93 11.14 -31.43
N ALA A 189 7.18 10.92 -30.12
CA ALA A 189 7.20 9.59 -29.56
C ALA A 189 5.82 8.91 -29.69
N ALA A 190 5.84 7.64 -30.10
CA ALA A 190 4.63 6.84 -30.19
C ALA A 190 3.94 6.72 -28.83
N GLN A 191 2.64 6.94 -28.82
CA GLN A 191 1.86 6.70 -27.60
C GLN A 191 1.69 5.20 -27.39
N THR A 192 2.05 4.74 -26.20
CA THR A 192 1.90 3.34 -25.81
C THR A 192 0.49 3.11 -25.32
N THR A 193 -0.13 2.04 -25.82
CA THR A 193 -1.50 1.63 -25.46
C THR A 193 -1.46 0.37 -24.63
N LEU A 194 -2.05 0.41 -23.42
CA LEU A 194 -2.00 -0.65 -22.42
C LEU A 194 -3.40 -1.10 -22.04
N SER A 195 -3.69 -2.37 -22.17
CA SER A 195 -4.89 -2.97 -21.59
C SER A 195 -4.74 -3.07 -20.07
N CYS A 196 -5.73 -2.59 -19.34
CA CYS A 196 -5.66 -2.46 -17.89
C CYS A 196 -6.92 -3.01 -17.22
N LEU A 197 -6.73 -3.68 -16.09
CA LEU A 197 -7.79 -4.12 -15.20
C LEU A 197 -7.87 -3.16 -14.00
N VAL A 198 -9.03 -2.62 -13.72
CA VAL A 198 -9.28 -1.76 -12.55
C VAL A 198 -9.16 -2.58 -11.27
N LYS A 199 -8.27 -2.21 -10.37
CA LYS A 199 -8.06 -2.90 -9.08
C LYS A 199 -8.48 -2.10 -7.87
N SER A 200 -8.53 -0.78 -7.99
CA SER A 200 -9.04 0.09 -6.93
C SER A 200 -9.63 1.36 -7.50
N ILE A 201 -10.61 1.89 -6.82
CA ILE A 201 -11.30 3.14 -7.15
C ILE A 201 -11.38 3.96 -5.87
N SER A 202 -11.00 5.21 -5.94
CA SER A 202 -11.23 6.17 -4.86
C SER A 202 -11.74 7.49 -5.43
N MET A 203 -12.65 8.14 -4.69
CA MET A 203 -13.24 9.42 -5.04
C MET A 203 -12.90 10.44 -3.97
N ASP A 204 -12.46 11.61 -4.40
CA ASP A 204 -12.27 12.77 -3.56
C ASP A 204 -12.91 13.99 -4.27
N GLY A 205 -14.15 14.29 -3.90
CA GLY A 205 -14.96 15.26 -4.59
C GLY A 205 -15.18 14.89 -6.06
N ASN A 206 -14.67 15.72 -6.97
CA ASN A 206 -14.73 15.49 -8.41
C ASN A 206 -13.51 14.74 -8.95
N ARG A 207 -12.55 14.39 -8.11
CA ARG A 207 -11.35 13.68 -8.49
C ARG A 207 -11.52 12.19 -8.28
N MET A 208 -11.45 11.41 -9.36
CA MET A 208 -11.44 9.95 -9.34
C MET A 208 -10.01 9.45 -9.49
N GLN A 209 -9.60 8.53 -8.64
CA GLN A 209 -8.32 7.85 -8.78
C GLN A 209 -8.59 6.37 -9.04
N LEU A 210 -7.93 5.83 -10.05
CA LEU A 210 -8.00 4.42 -10.43
C LEU A 210 -6.62 3.78 -10.24
N GLY A 211 -6.59 2.66 -9.51
CA GLY A 211 -5.44 1.76 -9.53
C GLY A 211 -5.65 0.70 -10.61
N LEU A 212 -4.76 0.68 -11.58
CA LEU A 212 -4.82 -0.13 -12.79
C LEU A 212 -3.72 -1.20 -12.77
N LYS A 213 -4.10 -2.45 -13.04
CA LYS A 213 -3.15 -3.54 -13.28
C LYS A 213 -3.04 -3.75 -14.78
N PHE A 214 -1.83 -3.82 -15.31
CA PHE A 214 -1.61 -4.13 -16.71
C PHE A 214 -2.00 -5.57 -17.01
N ALA A 215 -2.69 -5.75 -18.14
CA ALA A 215 -3.03 -7.04 -18.71
C ALA A 215 -2.28 -7.19 -20.03
N ASP A 216 -1.69 -8.36 -20.25
CA ASP A 216 -1.10 -8.79 -21.53
C ASP A 216 -0.07 -7.79 -22.12
N LEU A 217 0.94 -7.42 -21.34
CA LEU A 217 2.06 -6.63 -21.85
C LEU A 217 2.87 -7.46 -22.85
N ASN A 218 3.01 -6.95 -24.07
CA ASN A 218 3.94 -7.53 -25.04
C ASN A 218 5.40 -7.20 -24.64
N THR A 219 6.36 -7.94 -25.20
CA THR A 219 7.77 -7.83 -24.84
C THR A 219 8.34 -6.44 -25.11
N ASP A 220 7.96 -5.79 -26.19
CA ASP A 220 8.46 -4.47 -26.55
C ASP A 220 7.99 -3.41 -25.56
N THR A 221 6.71 -3.42 -25.21
CA THR A 221 6.13 -2.54 -24.17
C THR A 221 6.73 -2.80 -22.79
N GLN A 222 7.05 -4.05 -22.48
CA GLN A 222 7.70 -4.42 -21.23
C GLN A 222 9.11 -3.84 -21.14
N LEU A 223 9.88 -3.91 -22.22
CA LEU A 223 11.23 -3.33 -22.32
C LEU A 223 11.19 -1.79 -22.23
N GLU A 224 10.25 -1.17 -22.93
CA GLU A 224 10.05 0.28 -22.88
C GLU A 224 9.71 0.76 -21.47
N LEU A 225 8.79 0.07 -20.81
CA LEU A 225 8.38 0.36 -19.43
C LEU A 225 9.54 0.19 -18.43
N SER A 226 10.27 -0.92 -18.52
CA SER A 226 11.43 -1.18 -17.64
C SER A 226 12.51 -0.11 -17.85
N SER A 227 12.82 0.24 -19.09
CA SER A 227 13.79 1.28 -19.42
C SER A 227 13.37 2.65 -18.84
N TYR A 228 12.09 2.99 -18.91
CA TYR A 228 11.58 4.23 -18.31
C TYR A 228 11.72 4.20 -16.77
N LEU A 229 11.32 3.11 -16.13
CA LEU A 229 11.39 2.96 -14.66
C LEU A 229 12.83 3.04 -14.15
N ASP A 230 13.80 2.44 -14.86
CA ASP A 230 15.22 2.51 -14.52
C ASP A 230 15.74 3.94 -14.62
N ASN A 231 15.42 4.66 -15.69
CA ASN A 231 15.83 6.04 -15.89
C ASN A 231 15.28 6.98 -14.80
N VAL A 232 14.00 6.84 -14.43
CA VAL A 232 13.40 7.69 -13.38
C VAL A 232 13.93 7.31 -11.99
N SER A 233 14.22 6.03 -11.74
CA SER A 233 14.79 5.57 -10.47
C SER A 233 16.21 6.08 -10.22
N CYS A 234 16.97 6.41 -11.26
CA CYS A 234 18.31 6.99 -11.15
C CYS A 234 18.29 8.51 -10.83
N LEU A 235 17.14 9.17 -10.92
CA LEU A 235 17.00 10.63 -10.72
C LEU A 235 16.47 10.98 -9.31
N ILE A 236 16.13 9.99 -8.49
CA ILE A 236 15.61 10.10 -7.12
C ILE A 236 16.61 9.53 -6.12
#